data_c1b764b788238bf5050ea1cf1b5ba1ee
#
_entry.id   c1b764b788238bf5050ea1cf1b5ba1ee
#
_cell.length_a   1.000
_cell.length_b   1.000
_cell.length_c   1.000
_cell.angle_alpha   90.00
_cell.angle_beta   90.00
_cell.angle_gamma   90.00
#
_symmetry.space_group_name_H-M   'P 1'
#
loop_
_entity.id
_entity.type
_entity.pdbx_description
1 polymer ?
#
loop_
_entity_poly.entity_id
_entity_poly.type
_entity_poly.pdbx_seq_one_letter_code
_entity_poly.pdbx_strand_id
1 'polypeptide(L)'
;MKILGIEKSLEDCQQAGWQGYDLHMSRAVMEEDIEKWRGLGDMIYMKQLRRPFFKISSRQYIIRGFLGSSTVRIGCSREFDGIQTVKQAEIFLGLCENENIMP
;
A
#
# COMPACT_ATOMS: atom_id res chain seq x y z
N MET A 1 -9.18 6.45 5.92
CA MET A 1 -7.72 6.21 5.94
C MET A 1 -7.03 7.17 5.00
N LYS A 2 -5.93 7.71 5.43
CA LYS A 2 -5.14 8.65 4.63
C LYS A 2 -3.67 8.27 4.73
N ILE A 3 -2.89 8.69 3.73
CA ILE A 3 -1.44 8.55 3.77
C ILE A 3 -0.90 9.84 4.40
N LEU A 4 -0.28 9.72 5.56
CA LEU A 4 0.25 10.88 6.28
C LEU A 4 1.67 11.22 5.85
N GLY A 5 2.42 10.24 5.38
CA GLY A 5 3.78 10.46 4.97
C GLY A 5 4.32 9.29 4.19
N ILE A 6 5.45 9.50 3.55
CA ILE A 6 6.11 8.49 2.75
C ILE A 6 7.60 8.57 3.02
N GLU A 7 8.24 7.41 3.18
CA GLU A 7 9.67 7.33 3.33
C GLU A 7 10.21 6.30 2.36
N LYS A 8 11.36 6.60 1.79
CA LYS A 8 12.05 5.63 0.95
C LYS A 8 12.49 4.48 1.84
N SER A 9 12.16 3.26 1.43
CA SER A 9 12.52 2.09 2.23
C SER A 9 14.02 1.88 2.20
N LEU A 10 14.58 1.51 3.36
CA LEU A 10 15.99 1.17 3.46
C LEU A 10 16.27 -0.22 2.93
N GLU A 11 15.24 -1.05 2.80
CA GLU A 11 15.39 -2.38 2.25
C GLU A 11 15.20 -2.34 0.74
N ASP A 12 16.03 -3.10 0.04
CA ASP A 12 15.90 -3.16 -1.41
C ASP A 12 14.60 -3.85 -1.78
N CYS A 13 13.96 -3.34 -2.81
CA CYS A 13 12.84 -4.04 -3.40
C CYS A 13 13.38 -5.29 -4.09
N GLN A 14 12.68 -6.41 -3.94
CA GLN A 14 13.14 -7.66 -4.52
C GLN A 14 13.13 -7.66 -6.04
N GLN A 15 12.38 -6.75 -6.62
CA GLN A 15 12.27 -6.68 -8.07
C GLN A 15 13.24 -5.64 -8.60
N ALA A 16 14.08 -6.05 -9.54
CA ALA A 16 15.07 -5.15 -10.14
C ALA A 16 14.41 -3.96 -10.81
N GLY A 17 14.96 -2.78 -10.62
CA GLY A 17 14.42 -1.55 -11.20
C GLY A 17 13.26 -0.95 -10.42
N TRP A 18 12.94 -1.52 -9.26
CA TRP A 18 11.84 -1.04 -8.43
C TRP A 18 12.38 -0.41 -7.15
N GLN A 19 11.63 0.51 -6.63
CA GLN A 19 11.95 1.19 -5.38
C GLN A 19 10.82 0.94 -4.38
N GLY A 20 11.20 0.61 -3.16
CA GLY A 20 10.24 0.44 -2.08
C GLY A 20 10.07 1.71 -1.28
N TYR A 21 8.86 1.94 -0.81
CA TYR A 21 8.53 3.06 0.07
C TYR A 21 7.67 2.56 1.20
N ASP A 22 7.84 3.17 2.36
CA ASP A 22 6.99 2.92 3.52
C ASP A 22 5.97 4.04 3.59
N LEU A 23 4.69 3.68 3.53
CA LEU A 23 3.58 4.62 3.62
C LEU A 23 3.08 4.63 5.06
N HIS A 24 3.08 5.81 5.67
CA HIS A 24 2.58 5.96 7.03
C HIS A 24 1.12 6.38 6.96
N MET A 25 0.25 5.48 7.40
CA MET A 25 -1.18 5.64 7.28
C MET A 25 -1.76 6.33 8.51
N SER A 26 -2.92 6.96 8.36
CA SER A 26 -3.57 7.68 9.44
C SER A 26 -4.14 6.77 10.51
N ARG A 27 -4.29 5.49 10.22
CA ARG A 27 -4.78 4.50 11.18
C ARG A 27 -4.26 3.13 10.79
N ALA A 28 -4.42 2.17 11.71
CA ALA A 28 -4.01 0.80 11.44
C ALA A 28 -4.86 0.17 10.34
N VAL A 29 -4.25 -0.72 9.58
CA VAL A 29 -4.94 -1.50 8.55
C VAL A 29 -5.88 -2.48 9.23
N MET A 30 -7.11 -2.51 8.79
CA MET A 30 -8.13 -3.41 9.30
C MET A 30 -8.50 -4.45 8.26
N GLU A 31 -9.16 -5.51 8.69
CA GLU A 31 -9.55 -6.57 7.77
C GLU A 31 -10.44 -6.06 6.65
N GLU A 32 -11.29 -5.09 6.93
CA GLU A 32 -12.13 -4.47 5.90
C GLU A 32 -11.30 -3.84 4.79
N ASP A 33 -10.18 -3.23 5.15
CA ASP A 33 -9.30 -2.62 4.16
C ASP A 33 -8.71 -3.68 3.25
N ILE A 34 -8.26 -4.78 3.84
CA ILE A 34 -7.65 -5.87 3.08
C ILE A 34 -8.68 -6.47 2.12
N GLU A 35 -9.90 -6.68 2.58
CA GLU A 35 -10.96 -7.21 1.72
C GLU A 35 -11.30 -6.24 0.59
N LYS A 36 -11.31 -4.95 0.88
CA LYS A 36 -11.56 -3.93 -0.13
C LYS A 36 -10.48 -3.95 -1.20
N TRP A 37 -9.24 -4.22 -0.80
CA TRP A 37 -8.11 -4.21 -1.73
C TRP A 37 -7.94 -5.51 -2.49
N ARG A 38 -8.71 -6.53 -2.16
CA ARG A 38 -8.56 -7.87 -2.75
C ARG A 38 -8.67 -7.86 -4.28
N GLY A 39 -9.45 -6.98 -4.83
CA GLY A 39 -9.64 -6.90 -6.28
C GLY A 39 -8.57 -6.12 -7.04
N LEU A 40 -7.56 -5.58 -6.35
CA LEU A 40 -6.57 -4.71 -6.99
C LEU A 40 -5.47 -5.46 -7.70
N GLY A 41 -5.31 -6.75 -7.42
CA GLY A 41 -4.28 -7.58 -8.02
C GLY A 41 -4.32 -8.96 -7.42
N ASP A 42 -3.22 -9.70 -7.57
CA ASP A 42 -3.12 -11.02 -6.96
C ASP A 42 -2.88 -10.86 -5.47
N MET A 43 -3.82 -11.31 -4.67
CA MET A 43 -3.78 -11.16 -3.22
C MET A 43 -3.32 -12.43 -2.55
N ILE A 44 -2.36 -12.28 -1.64
CA ILE A 44 -1.99 -13.32 -0.68
C ILE A 44 -2.34 -12.75 0.68
N TYR A 45 -3.15 -13.47 1.45
CA TYR A 45 -3.51 -13.04 2.79
C TYR A 45 -3.37 -14.21 3.75
N MET A 46 -2.34 -14.14 4.59
CA MET A 46 -2.00 -15.21 5.52
C MET A 46 -2.57 -14.88 6.90
N LYS A 47 -3.83 -15.23 7.10
CA LYS A 47 -4.54 -14.96 8.35
C LYS A 47 -4.04 -15.80 9.51
N GLN A 48 -3.46 -16.95 9.22
CA GLN A 48 -3.04 -17.90 10.26
C GLN A 48 -1.77 -17.49 10.98
N LEU A 49 -1.05 -16.48 10.47
CA LEU A 49 0.15 -16.01 11.12
C LEU A 49 -0.22 -15.22 12.38
N ARG A 50 0.69 -15.19 13.35
CA ARG A 50 0.51 -14.40 14.56
C ARG A 50 0.21 -12.93 14.24
N ARG A 51 0.91 -12.41 13.23
CA ARG A 51 0.61 -11.10 12.65
C ARG A 51 0.17 -11.38 11.24
N PRO A 52 -1.15 -11.34 10.97
CA PRO A 52 -1.62 -11.65 9.62
C PRO A 52 -0.99 -10.73 8.59
N PHE A 53 -0.48 -11.31 7.53
CA PHE A 53 0.29 -10.64 6.49
C PHE A 53 -0.50 -10.63 5.19
N PHE A 54 -0.49 -9.50 4.49
CA PHE A 54 -1.08 -9.43 3.17
C PHE A 54 -0.08 -8.90 2.15
N LYS A 55 -0.26 -9.32 0.90
CA LYS A 55 0.53 -8.84 -0.22
C LYS A 55 -0.37 -8.80 -1.44
N ILE A 56 -0.32 -7.69 -2.17
CA ILE A 56 -1.07 -7.51 -3.39
C ILE A 56 -0.06 -7.25 -4.50
N SER A 57 -0.09 -8.07 -5.55
CA SER A 57 0.83 -7.93 -6.67
C SER A 57 0.04 -7.51 -7.90
N SER A 58 0.42 -6.38 -8.48
CA SER A 58 -0.13 -5.91 -9.74
C SER A 58 1.02 -5.58 -10.68
N ARG A 59 0.69 -5.14 -11.89
CA ARG A 59 1.72 -4.77 -12.86
C ARG A 59 2.56 -3.59 -12.40
N GLN A 60 1.92 -2.65 -11.71
CA GLN A 60 2.54 -1.37 -11.37
C GLN A 60 3.06 -1.32 -9.96
N TYR A 61 2.47 -2.11 -9.06
CA TYR A 61 2.77 -2.03 -7.65
C TYR A 61 2.79 -3.39 -7.00
N ILE A 62 3.60 -3.49 -5.96
CA ILE A 62 3.53 -4.60 -5.01
C ILE A 62 3.31 -3.94 -3.67
N ILE A 63 2.18 -4.26 -3.03
CA ILE A 63 1.82 -3.67 -1.75
C ILE A 63 1.78 -4.77 -0.71
N ARG A 64 2.39 -4.54 0.44
CA ARG A 64 2.39 -5.53 1.51
C ARG A 64 2.36 -4.86 2.87
N GLY A 65 1.84 -5.58 3.83
CA GLY A 65 1.74 -5.08 5.18
C GLY A 65 1.16 -6.11 6.12
N PHE A 66 0.90 -5.67 7.34
CA PHE A 66 0.34 -6.52 8.37
C PHE A 66 -0.95 -5.93 8.89
N LEU A 67 -1.89 -6.80 9.21
CA LEU A 67 -3.12 -6.39 9.87
C LEU A 67 -2.73 -5.71 11.19
N GLY A 68 -3.32 -4.56 11.47
CA GLY A 68 -3.06 -3.83 12.69
C GLY A 68 -1.88 -2.88 12.63
N SER A 69 -1.14 -2.86 11.53
CA SER A 69 -0.03 -1.92 11.37
C SER A 69 -0.50 -0.66 10.66
N SER A 70 0.06 0.49 11.05
CA SER A 70 -0.23 1.75 10.36
C SER A 70 0.79 2.05 9.28
N THR A 71 1.73 1.14 9.03
CA THR A 71 2.72 1.28 7.97
C THR A 71 2.47 0.22 6.91
N VAL A 72 2.39 0.65 5.66
CA VAL A 72 2.20 -0.24 4.52
C VAL A 72 3.36 -0.01 3.57
N ARG A 73 3.96 -1.08 3.06
CA ARG A 73 5.07 -0.95 2.11
C ARG A 73 4.55 -1.07 0.70
N ILE A 74 4.99 -0.16 -0.17
CA ILE A 74 4.68 -0.23 -1.58
C ILE A 74 5.97 -0.25 -2.38
N GLY A 75 6.04 -1.16 -3.35
CA GLY A 75 7.12 -1.18 -4.33
C GLY A 75 6.57 -0.70 -5.66
N CYS A 76 7.32 0.13 -6.35
CA CYS A 76 6.91 0.63 -7.65
C CYS A 76 8.14 0.90 -8.50
N SER A 77 7.92 1.10 -9.80
CA SER A 77 8.98 1.39 -10.74
C SER A 77 9.73 2.66 -10.32
N ARG A 78 11.04 2.68 -10.53
CA ARG A 78 11.86 3.86 -10.23
C ARG A 78 11.53 5.06 -11.12
N GLU A 79 10.67 4.87 -12.10
CA GLU A 79 10.22 5.98 -12.93
C GLU A 79 9.34 6.95 -12.16
N PHE A 80 8.80 6.52 -11.03
CA PHE A 80 7.93 7.38 -10.23
C PHE A 80 8.75 8.07 -9.14
N ASP A 81 8.51 9.35 -8.94
CA ASP A 81 9.09 10.05 -7.80
C ASP A 81 8.18 9.88 -6.57
N GLY A 82 8.64 10.36 -5.41
CA GLY A 82 7.92 10.16 -4.17
C GLY A 82 6.53 10.80 -4.16
N ILE A 83 6.40 11.96 -4.77
CA ILE A 83 5.12 12.66 -4.80
C ILE A 83 4.11 11.94 -5.67
N GLN A 84 4.55 11.50 -6.84
CA GLN A 84 3.70 10.72 -7.73
C GLN A 84 3.31 9.41 -7.08
N THR A 85 4.23 8.81 -6.34
CA THR A 85 3.96 7.55 -5.66
C THR A 85 2.82 7.69 -4.65
N VAL A 86 2.82 8.78 -3.87
CA VAL A 86 1.74 9.00 -2.91
C VAL A 86 0.40 9.13 -3.63
N LYS A 87 0.33 9.96 -4.67
CA LYS A 87 -0.92 10.15 -5.41
C LYS A 87 -1.40 8.86 -6.04
N GLN A 88 -0.50 8.13 -6.67
CA GLN A 88 -0.86 6.88 -7.31
C GLN A 88 -1.29 5.83 -6.30
N ALA A 89 -0.64 5.79 -5.15
CA ALA A 89 -1.02 4.87 -4.10
C ALA A 89 -2.41 5.18 -3.55
N GLU A 90 -2.71 6.48 -3.37
CA GLU A 90 -4.04 6.87 -2.91
C GLU A 90 -5.11 6.44 -3.90
N ILE A 91 -4.87 6.64 -5.19
CA ILE A 91 -5.81 6.23 -6.21
C ILE A 91 -5.94 4.71 -6.25
N PHE A 92 -4.81 4.03 -6.25
CA PHE A 92 -4.78 2.57 -6.34
C PHE A 92 -5.50 1.93 -5.16
N LEU A 93 -5.29 2.44 -3.97
CA LEU A 93 -5.90 1.89 -2.76
C LEU A 93 -7.32 2.42 -2.49
N GLY A 94 -7.80 3.32 -3.34
CA GLY A 94 -9.13 3.89 -3.16
C GLY A 94 -9.23 4.79 -1.95
N LEU A 95 -8.17 5.51 -1.63
CA LEU A 95 -8.12 6.38 -0.45
C LEU A 95 -8.48 7.83 -0.74
N CYS A 96 -8.83 8.13 -1.98
CA CYS A 96 -9.25 9.47 -2.34
C CYS A 96 -10.66 9.70 -1.83
N GLU A 97 -10.72 10.23 -0.64
CA GLU A 97 -11.99 10.35 0.02
C GLU A 97 -12.72 11.58 -0.34
N ASN A 98 -12.10 12.35 -0.97
CA ASN A 98 -12.66 13.49 -1.15
C ASN A 98 -13.72 13.55 -1.98
N GLU A 99 -13.79 12.91 -2.04
CA GLU A 99 -14.57 13.00 -2.54
C GLU A 99 -15.58 13.45 -2.05
N ASN A 100 -15.26 13.65 -1.51
CA ASN A 100 -15.85 14.01 -1.03
C ASN A 100 -16.60 14.86 -1.37
N ILE A 101 -16.83 14.51 -1.78
CA ILE A 101 -17.27 14.94 -2.05
C ILE A 101 -18.16 15.44 -2.23
N MET A 102 -18.63 15.45 -2.11
CA MET A 102 -19.33 15.75 -2.19
C MET A 102 -19.89 16.48 -2.25
N PRO A 103 -20.31 16.88 -2.46
CA PRO A 103 -21.03 17.40 -2.42
C PRO A 103 -21.89 17.59 -2.29
#